data_2d012b0ec01edb0a11e4af69ba67154c
#
_entry.id   2d012b0ec01edb0a11e4af69ba67154c
#
_cell.length_a   1.000
_cell.length_b   1.000
_cell.length_c   1.000
_cell.angle_alpha   90.00
_cell.angle_beta   90.00
_cell.angle_gamma   90.00
#
_symmetry.space_group_name_H-M   'P 1'
#
loop_
_entity.id
_entity.type
_entity.pdbx_description
1 polymer ?
#
loop_
_entity_poly.entity_id
_entity_poly.type
_entity_poly.pdbx_seq_one_letter_code
_entity_poly.pdbx_strand_id
1 'polypeptide(L)'
;MAALLLLGFSAGMPLFMTGTTLQPWMKEQGVDLSTIGFFSLVGLPYSLKFLWSPLLDRFVPPFLGRRRGWMFLTQLLLVLAIATLAIQKPAQALQFVALNAVLIAFFSATQDIAIDAYRTDVLEKLELGAGVGVYVLGYRIALLVTGSLAFILADRLPWPVVYLLMAAFMAIGLAASIFAPEPVSDNIRPPSLEEAVILPFLEFFQRNGWLQGALILLFIVFYKFGDSLLSNMSRLFLLDVGFTKTDIGAIQGGMGLVATIVGTLAGGAILSKIGINRSLWLFGGLQALSNLGYFGISQLGQNYQMLVLTINIENFCGGLGTAAFLGFLTTLCNQRFSATQYALLSSFMAFSRDILVAPAGSIAQSTGWSVFFLITIAASLPGLLLLPVFAPWNSEPVAMPRPGLDDKPDFDA
;
A
#
# COMPACT_ATOMS: atom_id res chain seq x y z
N MET A 1 -8.86 -15.62 15.82
CA MET A 1 -7.57 -15.71 15.05
C MET A 1 -7.74 -16.25 13.63
N ALA A 2 -8.34 -17.46 13.40
CA ALA A 2 -8.52 -17.98 12.04
C ALA A 2 -9.30 -17.02 11.11
N ALA A 3 -10.39 -16.43 11.58
CA ALA A 3 -11.14 -15.43 10.83
C ALA A 3 -10.27 -14.23 10.41
N LEU A 4 -9.40 -13.72 11.30
CA LEU A 4 -8.51 -12.61 10.98
C LEU A 4 -7.47 -12.97 9.91
N LEU A 5 -6.96 -14.21 9.90
CA LEU A 5 -6.06 -14.69 8.84
C LEU A 5 -6.75 -14.65 7.47
N LEU A 6 -7.97 -15.22 7.40
CA LEU A 6 -8.72 -15.30 6.15
C LEU A 6 -9.24 -13.93 5.69
N LEU A 7 -9.61 -13.05 6.61
CA LEU A 7 -9.97 -11.67 6.30
C LEU A 7 -8.76 -10.86 5.82
N GLY A 8 -7.58 -11.05 6.44
CA GLY A 8 -6.33 -10.47 5.97
C GLY A 8 -5.98 -10.94 4.55
N PHE A 9 -6.14 -12.23 4.28
CA PHE A 9 -5.98 -12.78 2.93
C PHE A 9 -6.94 -12.12 1.93
N SER A 10 -8.22 -12.04 2.26
CA SER A 10 -9.22 -11.38 1.42
C SER A 10 -8.92 -9.89 1.17
N ALA A 11 -8.43 -9.16 2.17
CA ALA A 11 -8.06 -7.75 2.04
C ALA A 11 -6.87 -7.53 1.09
N GLY A 12 -5.88 -8.44 1.10
CA GLY A 12 -4.70 -8.33 0.25
C GLY A 12 -4.92 -8.69 -1.21
N MET A 13 -5.96 -9.47 -1.53
CA MET A 13 -6.20 -10.00 -2.88
C MET A 13 -6.39 -8.92 -3.96
N PRO A 14 -7.27 -7.91 -3.82
CA PRO A 14 -7.63 -7.04 -4.93
C PRO A 14 -6.53 -6.05 -5.34
N LEU A 15 -5.67 -5.65 -4.40
CA LEU A 15 -4.68 -4.59 -4.62
C LEU A 15 -3.78 -4.85 -5.83
N PHE A 16 -3.18 -6.03 -5.93
CA PHE A 16 -2.31 -6.36 -7.06
C PHE A 16 -3.09 -6.73 -8.31
N MET A 17 -4.32 -7.21 -8.17
CA MET A 17 -5.14 -7.62 -9.30
C MET A 17 -5.56 -6.44 -10.19
N THR A 18 -5.78 -5.26 -9.61
CA THR A 18 -6.12 -4.04 -10.35
C THR A 18 -4.89 -3.22 -10.77
N GLY A 19 -3.74 -3.49 -10.17
CA GLY A 19 -2.48 -2.82 -10.45
C GLY A 19 -1.50 -3.73 -11.18
N THR A 20 -0.47 -4.16 -10.46
CA THR A 20 0.71 -4.85 -11.00
C THR A 20 0.43 -6.17 -11.72
N THR A 21 -0.72 -6.81 -11.52
CA THR A 21 -1.11 -8.04 -12.24
C THR A 21 -1.91 -7.73 -13.51
N LEU A 22 -2.71 -6.66 -13.50
CA LEU A 22 -3.49 -6.24 -14.67
C LEU A 22 -2.60 -5.62 -15.76
N GLN A 23 -1.59 -4.86 -15.38
CA GLN A 23 -0.70 -4.16 -16.31
C GLN A 23 -0.03 -5.09 -17.34
N PRO A 24 0.60 -6.24 -16.98
CA PRO A 24 1.15 -7.18 -17.94
C PRO A 24 0.12 -7.78 -18.90
N TRP A 25 -1.09 -8.07 -18.41
CA TRP A 25 -2.17 -8.53 -19.28
C TRP A 25 -2.56 -7.47 -20.31
N MET A 26 -2.70 -6.21 -19.89
CA MET A 26 -2.96 -5.09 -20.80
C MET A 26 -1.84 -4.96 -21.85
N LYS A 27 -0.59 -5.06 -21.43
CA LYS A 27 0.58 -4.99 -22.31
C LYS A 27 0.58 -6.09 -23.36
N GLU A 28 0.31 -7.34 -22.98
CA GLU A 28 0.20 -8.48 -23.89
C GLU A 28 -0.95 -8.32 -24.89
N GLN A 29 -1.97 -7.55 -24.54
CA GLN A 29 -3.09 -7.19 -25.43
C GLN A 29 -2.80 -5.97 -26.30
N GLY A 30 -1.58 -5.42 -26.28
CA GLY A 30 -1.15 -4.31 -27.13
C GLY A 30 -1.51 -2.92 -26.60
N VAL A 31 -1.92 -2.79 -25.35
CA VAL A 31 -2.15 -1.47 -24.72
C VAL A 31 -0.80 -0.79 -24.49
N ASP A 32 -0.69 0.49 -24.86
CA ASP A 32 0.54 1.27 -24.75
C ASP A 32 0.93 1.56 -23.29
N LEU A 33 2.23 1.77 -23.05
CA LEU A 33 2.79 1.99 -21.70
C LEU A 33 2.25 3.24 -21.03
N SER A 34 1.97 4.30 -21.81
CA SER A 34 1.40 5.54 -21.28
C SER A 34 0.04 5.27 -20.64
N THR A 35 -0.84 4.61 -21.39
CA THR A 35 -2.17 4.22 -20.91
C THR A 35 -2.08 3.29 -19.69
N ILE A 36 -1.18 2.31 -19.70
CA ILE A 36 -0.95 1.41 -18.55
C ILE A 36 -0.48 2.20 -17.32
N GLY A 37 0.37 3.20 -17.48
CA GLY A 37 0.82 4.06 -16.40
C GLY A 37 -0.34 4.79 -15.71
N PHE A 38 -1.28 5.32 -16.51
CA PHE A 38 -2.48 5.99 -15.98
C PHE A 38 -3.42 5.06 -15.22
N PHE A 39 -3.31 3.74 -15.37
CA PHE A 39 -4.06 2.79 -14.55
C PHE A 39 -3.66 2.81 -13.07
N SER A 40 -2.58 3.49 -12.68
CA SER A 40 -2.31 3.77 -11.26
C SER A 40 -3.45 4.56 -10.59
N LEU A 41 -4.16 5.42 -11.35
CA LEU A 41 -5.31 6.20 -10.87
C LEU A 41 -6.49 5.31 -10.42
N VAL A 42 -6.55 4.06 -10.84
CA VAL A 42 -7.52 3.07 -10.33
C VAL A 42 -7.38 2.89 -8.80
N GLY A 43 -6.21 3.17 -8.24
CA GLY A 43 -5.95 3.14 -6.80
C GLY A 43 -6.58 4.30 -5.99
N LEU A 44 -7.10 5.35 -6.63
CA LEU A 44 -7.68 6.52 -5.95
C LEU A 44 -8.70 6.19 -4.85
N PRO A 45 -9.60 5.19 -4.99
CA PRO A 45 -10.50 4.83 -3.91
C PRO A 45 -9.79 4.52 -2.59
N TYR A 46 -8.60 3.90 -2.61
CA TYR A 46 -7.85 3.61 -1.38
C TYR A 46 -7.37 4.88 -0.67
N SER A 47 -7.00 5.91 -1.44
CA SER A 47 -6.58 7.21 -0.89
C SER A 47 -7.76 8.05 -0.40
N LEU A 48 -8.95 7.84 -0.95
CA LEU A 48 -10.15 8.63 -0.66
C LEU A 48 -11.15 7.92 0.26
N LYS A 49 -10.87 6.70 0.73
CA LYS A 49 -11.80 5.87 1.50
C LYS A 49 -12.34 6.54 2.77
N PHE A 50 -11.61 7.49 3.34
CA PHE A 50 -12.05 8.28 4.50
C PHE A 50 -13.33 9.09 4.23
N LEU A 51 -13.62 9.46 2.96
CA LEU A 51 -14.79 10.25 2.60
C LEU A 51 -16.11 9.50 2.82
N TRP A 52 -16.10 8.17 2.65
CA TRP A 52 -17.33 7.36 2.81
C TRP A 52 -17.29 6.40 3.99
N SER A 53 -16.19 6.35 4.74
CA SER A 53 -16.11 5.50 5.94
C SER A 53 -17.23 5.77 6.95
N PRO A 54 -17.74 7.02 7.17
CA PRO A 54 -18.86 7.26 8.05
C PRO A 54 -20.18 6.60 7.59
N LEU A 55 -20.32 6.33 6.29
CA LEU A 55 -21.50 5.65 5.78
C LEU A 55 -21.59 4.19 6.31
N LEU A 56 -20.43 3.52 6.42
CA LEU A 56 -20.37 2.14 6.92
C LEU A 56 -20.72 2.04 8.41
N ASP A 57 -20.45 3.11 9.16
CA ASP A 57 -20.82 3.17 10.58
C ASP A 57 -22.29 3.54 10.77
N ARG A 58 -22.88 4.29 9.84
CA ARG A 58 -24.28 4.73 9.91
C ARG A 58 -25.27 3.70 9.38
N PHE A 59 -24.94 3.04 8.26
CA PHE A 59 -25.82 2.08 7.60
C PHE A 59 -25.47 0.66 8.01
N VAL A 60 -26.48 -0.08 8.48
CA VAL A 60 -26.35 -1.49 8.88
C VAL A 60 -27.02 -2.34 7.81
N PRO A 61 -26.30 -3.24 7.13
CA PRO A 61 -26.91 -4.19 6.21
C PRO A 61 -27.97 -5.04 6.91
N PRO A 62 -29.09 -5.41 6.23
CA PRO A 62 -30.20 -6.13 6.85
C PRO A 62 -29.89 -7.60 7.17
N PHE A 63 -28.66 -8.04 7.03
CA PHE A 63 -28.19 -9.41 7.24
C PHE A 63 -26.81 -9.42 7.90
N LEU A 64 -26.49 -10.46 8.64
CA LEU A 64 -25.20 -10.75 9.28
C LEU A 64 -24.68 -9.68 10.27
N GLY A 65 -25.44 -8.64 10.62
CA GLY A 65 -25.00 -7.57 11.49
C GLY A 65 -24.20 -6.47 10.81
N ARG A 66 -23.70 -5.49 11.59
CA ARG A 66 -23.07 -4.29 11.05
C ARG A 66 -21.74 -4.59 10.36
N ARG A 67 -20.80 -5.23 11.05
CA ARG A 67 -19.45 -5.46 10.52
C ARG A 67 -19.42 -6.58 9.49
N ARG A 68 -19.98 -7.73 9.83
CA ARG A 68 -20.03 -8.89 8.94
C ARG A 68 -20.86 -8.65 7.69
N GLY A 69 -21.97 -7.92 7.82
CA GLY A 69 -22.82 -7.58 6.68
C GLY A 69 -22.08 -6.74 5.64
N TRP A 70 -21.31 -5.71 6.03
CA TRP A 70 -20.50 -4.95 5.12
C TRP A 70 -19.35 -5.77 4.52
N MET A 71 -18.64 -6.58 5.32
CA MET A 71 -17.59 -7.48 4.82
C MET A 71 -18.15 -8.45 3.78
N PHE A 72 -19.26 -9.11 4.06
CA PHE A 72 -19.90 -10.06 3.15
C PHE A 72 -20.33 -9.38 1.84
N LEU A 73 -21.01 -8.23 1.93
CA LEU A 73 -21.49 -7.49 0.74
C LEU A 73 -20.33 -7.07 -0.16
N THR A 74 -19.30 -6.46 0.41
CA THR A 74 -18.14 -5.99 -0.36
C THR A 74 -17.35 -7.15 -0.97
N GLN A 75 -17.18 -8.26 -0.26
CA GLN A 75 -16.52 -9.46 -0.77
C GLN A 75 -17.33 -10.14 -1.89
N LEU A 76 -18.64 -10.19 -1.79
CA LEU A 76 -19.49 -10.70 -2.87
C LEU A 76 -19.34 -9.83 -4.13
N LEU A 77 -19.40 -8.51 -3.97
CA LEU A 77 -19.21 -7.58 -5.08
C LEU A 77 -17.80 -7.69 -5.69
N LEU A 78 -16.76 -7.93 -4.86
CA LEU A 78 -15.40 -8.17 -5.33
C LEU A 78 -15.28 -9.47 -6.14
N VAL A 79 -15.85 -10.59 -5.66
CA VAL A 79 -15.87 -11.85 -6.43
C VAL A 79 -16.51 -11.64 -7.79
N LEU A 80 -17.67 -10.98 -7.84
CA LEU A 80 -18.38 -10.69 -9.08
C LEU A 80 -17.59 -9.76 -10.00
N ALA A 81 -17.02 -8.67 -9.45
CA ALA A 81 -16.25 -7.71 -10.24
C ALA A 81 -14.95 -8.34 -10.80
N ILE A 82 -14.25 -9.16 -10.02
CA ILE A 82 -13.05 -9.88 -10.48
C ILE A 82 -13.43 -10.92 -11.55
N ALA A 83 -14.52 -11.67 -11.36
CA ALA A 83 -15.01 -12.60 -12.36
C ALA A 83 -15.45 -11.88 -13.65
N THR A 84 -16.07 -10.70 -13.53
CA THR A 84 -16.42 -9.86 -14.69
C THR A 84 -15.19 -9.36 -15.42
N LEU A 85 -14.10 -9.02 -14.68
CA LEU A 85 -12.84 -8.62 -15.31
C LEU A 85 -12.27 -9.76 -16.19
N ALA A 86 -12.42 -11.02 -15.75
CA ALA A 86 -11.93 -12.18 -16.48
C ALA A 86 -12.55 -12.36 -17.88
N ILE A 87 -13.77 -11.90 -18.10
CA ILE A 87 -14.45 -12.01 -19.41
C ILE A 87 -14.22 -10.81 -20.31
N GLN A 88 -13.57 -9.75 -19.84
CA GLN A 88 -13.27 -8.54 -20.60
C GLN A 88 -12.03 -8.72 -21.47
N LYS A 89 -11.97 -7.92 -22.54
CA LYS A 89 -10.83 -7.90 -23.46
C LYS A 89 -10.17 -6.52 -23.43
N PRO A 90 -9.03 -6.35 -22.78
CA PRO A 90 -8.39 -5.03 -22.62
C PRO A 90 -8.16 -4.28 -23.94
N ALA A 91 -7.79 -4.99 -25.02
CA ALA A 91 -7.56 -4.38 -26.33
C ALA A 91 -8.83 -3.80 -26.99
N GLN A 92 -10.01 -4.35 -26.70
CA GLN A 92 -11.25 -3.98 -27.38
C GLN A 92 -12.14 -3.05 -26.56
N ALA A 93 -12.04 -3.10 -25.23
CA ALA A 93 -12.96 -2.46 -24.30
C ALA A 93 -12.26 -1.89 -23.08
N LEU A 94 -11.16 -1.16 -23.29
CA LEU A 94 -10.30 -0.63 -22.23
C LEU A 94 -11.07 0.22 -21.20
N GLN A 95 -12.09 0.98 -21.64
CA GLN A 95 -12.91 1.81 -20.74
C GLN A 95 -13.70 0.95 -19.73
N PHE A 96 -14.22 -0.21 -20.17
CA PHE A 96 -14.91 -1.13 -19.27
C PHE A 96 -13.95 -1.83 -18.31
N VAL A 97 -12.74 -2.15 -18.76
CA VAL A 97 -11.67 -2.68 -17.87
C VAL A 97 -11.30 -1.64 -16.83
N ALA A 98 -11.12 -0.38 -17.19
CA ALA A 98 -10.82 0.71 -16.26
C ALA A 98 -11.95 0.92 -15.25
N LEU A 99 -13.20 0.99 -15.71
CA LEU A 99 -14.36 1.13 -14.83
C LEU A 99 -14.47 -0.02 -13.84
N ASN A 100 -14.31 -1.26 -14.33
CA ASN A 100 -14.36 -2.44 -13.47
C ASN A 100 -13.21 -2.48 -12.47
N ALA A 101 -11.99 -2.09 -12.88
CA ALA A 101 -10.85 -1.99 -11.98
C ALA A 101 -11.07 -0.92 -10.89
N VAL A 102 -11.67 0.23 -11.22
CA VAL A 102 -12.07 1.26 -10.23
C VAL A 102 -13.13 0.71 -9.28
N LEU A 103 -14.12 -0.06 -9.77
CA LEU A 103 -15.13 -0.71 -8.92
C LEU A 103 -14.48 -1.73 -7.96
N ILE A 104 -13.54 -2.54 -8.45
CA ILE A 104 -12.78 -3.47 -7.60
C ILE A 104 -12.02 -2.69 -6.51
N ALA A 105 -11.32 -1.61 -6.87
CA ALA A 105 -10.59 -0.77 -5.92
C ALA A 105 -11.54 -0.12 -4.89
N PHE A 106 -12.72 0.36 -5.32
CA PHE A 106 -13.73 0.94 -4.45
C PHE A 106 -14.30 -0.09 -3.45
N PHE A 107 -14.69 -1.27 -3.94
CA PHE A 107 -15.20 -2.34 -3.07
C PHE A 107 -14.13 -2.85 -2.12
N SER A 108 -12.87 -2.95 -2.58
CA SER A 108 -11.75 -3.35 -1.73
C SER A 108 -11.44 -2.29 -0.66
N ALA A 109 -11.39 -1.01 -1.01
CA ALA A 109 -11.22 0.07 -0.04
C ALA A 109 -12.37 0.11 0.99
N THR A 110 -13.60 -0.20 0.56
CA THR A 110 -14.77 -0.31 1.43
C THR A 110 -14.68 -1.54 2.34
N GLN A 111 -14.21 -2.67 1.79
CA GLN A 111 -13.92 -3.88 2.57
C GLN A 111 -12.87 -3.62 3.64
N ASP A 112 -11.78 -2.91 3.31
CA ASP A 112 -10.73 -2.56 4.25
C ASP A 112 -11.27 -1.78 5.46
N ILE A 113 -12.15 -0.79 5.22
CA ILE A 113 -12.81 -0.04 6.31
C ILE A 113 -13.57 -1.00 7.23
N ALA A 114 -14.36 -1.92 6.65
CA ALA A 114 -15.18 -2.85 7.41
C ALA A 114 -14.32 -3.86 8.22
N ILE A 115 -13.24 -4.39 7.63
CA ILE A 115 -12.32 -5.33 8.28
C ILE A 115 -11.50 -4.64 9.36
N ASP A 116 -11.00 -3.42 9.12
CA ASP A 116 -10.23 -2.65 10.11
C ASP A 116 -11.10 -2.37 11.35
N ALA A 117 -12.36 -1.96 11.14
CA ALA A 117 -13.30 -1.76 12.21
C ALA A 117 -13.66 -3.08 12.92
N TYR A 118 -13.90 -4.17 12.17
CA TYR A 118 -14.15 -5.49 12.74
C TYR A 118 -12.99 -5.95 13.64
N ARG A 119 -11.74 -5.80 13.16
CA ARG A 119 -10.54 -6.16 13.90
C ARG A 119 -10.43 -5.40 15.23
N THR A 120 -10.76 -4.10 15.21
CA THR A 120 -10.74 -3.26 16.41
C THR A 120 -11.83 -3.67 17.40
N ASP A 121 -13.02 -4.03 16.89
CA ASP A 121 -14.18 -4.35 17.71
C ASP A 121 -14.12 -5.78 18.31
N VAL A 122 -13.40 -6.73 17.65
CA VAL A 122 -13.39 -8.16 18.05
C VAL A 122 -12.21 -8.55 18.92
N LEU A 123 -11.10 -7.77 18.89
CA LEU A 123 -9.88 -8.09 19.64
C LEU A 123 -9.88 -7.42 21.01
N GLU A 124 -9.62 -8.21 22.04
CA GLU A 124 -9.30 -7.69 23.36
C GLU A 124 -7.90 -7.04 23.39
N LYS A 125 -7.66 -6.14 24.36
CA LYS A 125 -6.38 -5.41 24.47
C LYS A 125 -5.14 -6.31 24.49
N LEU A 126 -5.25 -7.49 25.13
CA LEU A 126 -4.15 -8.47 25.21
C LEU A 126 -3.94 -9.23 23.89
N GLU A 127 -4.96 -9.34 23.05
CA GLU A 127 -4.93 -10.07 21.78
C GLU A 127 -4.53 -9.19 20.60
N LEU A 128 -4.54 -7.86 20.75
CA LEU A 128 -4.32 -6.90 19.65
C LEU A 128 -3.04 -7.19 18.87
N GLY A 129 -1.93 -7.43 19.55
CA GLY A 129 -0.64 -7.68 18.89
C GLY A 129 -0.65 -8.96 18.05
N ALA A 130 -1.16 -10.04 18.61
CA ALA A 130 -1.26 -11.34 17.94
C ALA A 130 -2.28 -11.28 16.78
N GLY A 131 -3.44 -10.65 17.00
CA GLY A 131 -4.50 -10.51 16.00
C GLY A 131 -4.07 -9.69 14.79
N VAL A 132 -3.37 -8.57 15.01
CA VAL A 132 -2.79 -7.76 13.93
C VAL A 132 -1.73 -8.56 13.18
N GLY A 133 -0.85 -9.30 13.88
CA GLY A 133 0.18 -10.14 13.25
C GLY A 133 -0.43 -11.21 12.34
N VAL A 134 -1.47 -11.90 12.81
CA VAL A 134 -2.19 -12.93 12.05
C VAL A 134 -2.89 -12.34 10.82
N TYR A 135 -3.52 -11.17 10.95
CA TYR A 135 -4.12 -10.44 9.84
C TYR A 135 -3.08 -10.06 8.77
N VAL A 136 -1.95 -9.48 9.20
CA VAL A 136 -0.85 -9.11 8.30
C VAL A 136 -0.27 -10.33 7.60
N LEU A 137 -0.15 -11.47 8.29
CA LEU A 137 0.29 -12.73 7.66
C LEU A 137 -0.67 -13.14 6.53
N GLY A 138 -1.99 -13.12 6.77
CA GLY A 138 -2.99 -13.39 5.73
C GLY A 138 -2.84 -12.46 4.54
N TYR A 139 -2.68 -11.16 4.79
CA TYR A 139 -2.45 -10.15 3.75
C TYR A 139 -1.19 -10.45 2.92
N ARG A 140 -0.09 -10.84 3.56
CA ARG A 140 1.16 -11.20 2.86
C ARG A 140 1.01 -12.45 2.00
N ILE A 141 0.26 -13.45 2.47
CA ILE A 141 -0.08 -14.65 1.67
C ILE A 141 -0.88 -14.25 0.42
N ALA A 142 -1.84 -13.34 0.54
CA ALA A 142 -2.58 -12.83 -0.61
C ALA A 142 -1.69 -12.15 -1.64
N LEU A 143 -0.72 -11.34 -1.20
CA LEU A 143 0.24 -10.71 -2.10
C LEU A 143 1.11 -11.74 -2.84
N LEU A 144 1.48 -12.86 -2.20
CA LEU A 144 2.16 -13.97 -2.87
C LEU A 144 1.25 -14.62 -3.92
N VAL A 145 -0.02 -14.84 -3.59
CA VAL A 145 -0.98 -15.45 -4.53
C VAL A 145 -1.21 -14.55 -5.73
N THR A 146 -1.50 -13.27 -5.53
CA THR A 146 -1.82 -12.34 -6.62
C THR A 146 -0.58 -11.81 -7.35
N GLY A 147 0.54 -11.68 -6.66
CA GLY A 147 1.77 -11.12 -7.24
C GLY A 147 2.74 -12.16 -7.79
N SER A 148 2.71 -13.39 -7.25
CA SER A 148 3.65 -14.46 -7.65
C SER A 148 2.93 -15.61 -8.36
N LEU A 149 2.00 -16.29 -7.65
CA LEU A 149 1.29 -17.44 -8.21
C LEU A 149 0.49 -17.03 -9.47
N ALA A 150 -0.18 -15.89 -9.48
CA ALA A 150 -0.92 -15.42 -10.66
C ALA A 150 -0.03 -15.28 -11.89
N PHE A 151 1.21 -14.79 -11.76
CA PHE A 151 2.18 -14.71 -12.85
C PHE A 151 2.64 -16.08 -13.34
N ILE A 152 2.97 -16.99 -12.42
CA ILE A 152 3.36 -18.37 -12.75
C ILE A 152 2.22 -19.09 -13.50
N LEU A 153 0.98 -18.89 -13.06
CA LEU A 153 -0.19 -19.43 -13.74
C LEU A 153 -0.41 -18.79 -15.11
N ALA A 154 -0.20 -17.46 -15.23
CA ALA A 154 -0.38 -16.74 -16.50
C ALA A 154 0.66 -17.08 -17.57
N ASP A 155 1.76 -17.74 -17.20
CA ASP A 155 2.73 -18.28 -18.15
C ASP A 155 2.23 -19.57 -18.83
N ARG A 156 1.27 -20.26 -18.21
CA ARG A 156 0.72 -21.55 -18.65
C ARG A 156 -0.76 -21.52 -19.01
N LEU A 157 -1.50 -20.56 -18.44
CA LEU A 157 -2.94 -20.43 -18.59
C LEU A 157 -3.29 -19.04 -19.16
N PRO A 158 -4.37 -18.92 -19.93
CA PRO A 158 -4.87 -17.62 -20.36
C PRO A 158 -5.25 -16.74 -19.17
N TRP A 159 -4.99 -15.43 -19.25
CA TRP A 159 -5.33 -14.47 -18.21
C TRP A 159 -6.78 -14.55 -17.69
N PRO A 160 -7.82 -14.73 -18.56
CA PRO A 160 -9.18 -14.95 -18.08
C PRO A 160 -9.32 -16.07 -17.05
N VAL A 161 -8.63 -17.21 -17.29
CA VAL A 161 -8.66 -18.34 -16.35
C VAL A 161 -7.94 -17.98 -15.03
N VAL A 162 -6.82 -17.28 -15.11
CA VAL A 162 -6.10 -16.79 -13.92
C VAL A 162 -6.99 -15.90 -13.07
N TYR A 163 -7.70 -14.94 -13.68
CA TYR A 163 -8.62 -14.04 -12.96
C TYR A 163 -9.80 -14.80 -12.36
N LEU A 164 -10.36 -15.83 -13.05
CA LEU A 164 -11.41 -16.68 -12.46
C LEU A 164 -10.92 -17.46 -11.24
N LEU A 165 -9.68 -17.98 -11.28
CA LEU A 165 -9.06 -18.62 -10.13
C LEU A 165 -8.86 -17.62 -8.97
N MET A 166 -8.44 -16.38 -9.26
CA MET A 166 -8.34 -15.34 -8.24
C MET A 166 -9.70 -14.98 -7.64
N ALA A 167 -10.76 -14.92 -8.46
CA ALA A 167 -12.13 -14.73 -7.97
C ALA A 167 -12.58 -15.88 -7.05
N ALA A 168 -12.20 -17.11 -7.38
CA ALA A 168 -12.46 -18.26 -6.52
C ALA A 168 -11.70 -18.20 -5.18
N PHE A 169 -10.43 -17.74 -5.19
CA PHE A 169 -9.69 -17.49 -3.94
C PHE A 169 -10.31 -16.36 -3.11
N MET A 170 -10.83 -15.31 -3.75
CA MET A 170 -11.54 -14.23 -3.06
C MET A 170 -12.79 -14.74 -2.31
N ALA A 171 -13.44 -15.81 -2.78
CA ALA A 171 -14.57 -16.42 -2.11
C ALA A 171 -14.23 -17.00 -0.72
N ILE A 172 -12.95 -17.24 -0.40
CA ILE A 172 -12.49 -17.59 0.95
C ILE A 172 -12.90 -16.50 1.96
N GLY A 173 -12.83 -15.23 1.56
CA GLY A 173 -13.29 -14.10 2.38
C GLY A 173 -14.78 -14.16 2.68
N LEU A 174 -15.62 -14.53 1.70
CA LEU A 174 -17.06 -14.71 1.92
C LEU A 174 -17.35 -15.75 3.02
N ALA A 175 -16.68 -16.89 2.96
CA ALA A 175 -16.77 -17.92 3.99
C ALA A 175 -16.33 -17.36 5.36
N ALA A 176 -15.19 -16.63 5.39
CA ALA A 176 -14.70 -16.02 6.63
C ALA A 176 -15.72 -15.03 7.22
N SER A 177 -16.38 -14.21 6.41
CA SER A 177 -17.38 -13.24 6.87
C SER A 177 -18.67 -13.91 7.39
N ILE A 178 -19.04 -15.07 6.86
CA ILE A 178 -20.20 -15.83 7.32
C ILE A 178 -19.93 -16.48 8.68
N PHE A 179 -18.74 -17.05 8.87
CA PHE A 179 -18.41 -17.82 10.08
C PHE A 179 -17.75 -17.00 11.18
N ALA A 180 -17.30 -15.77 10.90
CA ALA A 180 -16.70 -14.89 11.89
C ALA A 180 -17.73 -14.50 12.97
N PRO A 181 -17.34 -14.36 14.25
CA PRO A 181 -18.26 -13.86 15.28
C PRO A 181 -18.58 -12.37 15.00
N GLU A 182 -19.84 -11.98 15.16
CA GLU A 182 -20.22 -10.57 15.14
C GLU A 182 -19.78 -9.91 16.46
N PRO A 183 -18.99 -8.83 16.43
CA PRO A 183 -18.61 -8.15 17.66
C PRO A 183 -19.84 -7.52 18.33
N VAL A 184 -19.91 -7.64 19.65
CA VAL A 184 -20.91 -6.93 20.45
C VAL A 184 -20.46 -5.47 20.50
N SER A 185 -21.03 -4.63 19.65
CA SER A 185 -20.71 -3.20 19.66
C SER A 185 -21.73 -2.45 20.50
N ASP A 186 -21.27 -1.80 21.55
CA ASP A 186 -22.04 -0.75 22.19
C ASP A 186 -22.31 0.34 21.15
N ASN A 187 -23.56 0.87 21.15
CA ASN A 187 -24.06 1.87 20.21
C ASN A 187 -23.38 3.24 20.39
N ILE A 188 -22.05 3.30 20.36
CA ILE A 188 -21.32 4.56 20.34
C ILE A 188 -21.46 5.11 18.92
N ARG A 189 -22.27 6.16 18.80
CA ARG A 189 -22.36 6.91 17.53
C ARG A 189 -20.98 7.46 17.20
N PRO A 190 -20.50 7.25 15.96
CA PRO A 190 -19.22 7.82 15.58
C PRO A 190 -19.23 9.35 15.76
N PRO A 191 -18.08 9.95 16.08
CA PRO A 191 -17.93 11.38 16.12
C PRO A 191 -18.36 12.00 14.78
N SER A 192 -18.70 13.29 14.78
CA SER A 192 -19.07 14.00 13.55
C SER A 192 -17.92 13.90 12.52
N LEU A 193 -18.21 14.03 11.22
CA LEU A 193 -17.17 14.12 10.17
C LEU A 193 -16.14 15.22 10.49
N GLU A 194 -16.57 16.29 11.11
CA GLU A 194 -15.72 17.39 11.53
C GLU A 194 -14.69 16.94 12.58
N GLU A 195 -15.14 16.21 13.60
CA GLU A 195 -14.23 15.69 14.63
C GLU A 195 -13.32 14.57 14.10
N ALA A 196 -13.82 13.74 13.20
CA ALA A 196 -13.07 12.60 12.70
C ALA A 196 -11.98 12.97 11.67
N VAL A 197 -12.19 14.05 10.89
CA VAL A 197 -11.30 14.41 9.77
C VAL A 197 -10.68 15.79 9.97
N ILE A 198 -11.50 16.81 10.27
CA ILE A 198 -11.05 18.22 10.26
C ILE A 198 -10.19 18.53 11.48
N LEU A 199 -10.60 18.13 12.67
CA LEU A 199 -9.86 18.44 13.90
C LEU A 199 -8.45 17.84 13.94
N PRO A 200 -8.22 16.56 13.58
CA PRO A 200 -6.87 15.99 13.54
C PRO A 200 -5.95 16.71 12.53
N PHE A 201 -6.52 17.20 11.43
CA PHE A 201 -5.78 17.96 10.42
C PHE A 201 -5.42 19.36 10.91
N LEU A 202 -6.38 20.07 11.51
CA LEU A 202 -6.16 21.38 12.11
C LEU A 202 -5.14 21.31 13.26
N GLU A 203 -5.22 20.29 14.13
CA GLU A 203 -4.26 20.08 15.22
C GLU A 203 -2.85 19.86 14.67
N PHE A 204 -2.69 19.06 13.62
CA PHE A 204 -1.41 18.84 12.99
C PHE A 204 -0.76 20.13 12.49
N PHE A 205 -1.52 21.01 11.82
CA PHE A 205 -1.02 22.30 11.34
C PHE A 205 -0.84 23.33 12.47
N GLN A 206 -1.70 23.33 13.47
CA GLN A 206 -1.56 24.23 14.64
C GLN A 206 -0.30 23.90 15.43
N ARG A 207 0.00 22.61 15.62
CA ARG A 207 1.17 22.14 16.36
C ARG A 207 2.49 22.38 15.61
N ASN A 208 2.53 22.15 14.31
CA ASN A 208 3.76 22.23 13.52
C ASN A 208 3.92 23.62 12.84
N GLY A 209 2.87 24.44 12.76
CA GLY A 209 2.81 25.61 11.89
C GLY A 209 2.53 25.25 10.43
N TRP A 210 1.95 26.19 9.68
CA TRP A 210 1.50 25.92 8.31
C TRP A 210 2.64 25.55 7.34
N LEU A 211 3.77 26.30 7.41
CA LEU A 211 4.90 26.06 6.53
C LEU A 211 5.56 24.71 6.80
N GLN A 212 5.87 24.42 8.06
CA GLN A 212 6.54 23.18 8.45
C GLN A 212 5.61 21.97 8.23
N GLY A 213 4.31 22.10 8.54
CA GLY A 213 3.31 21.07 8.24
C GLY A 213 3.23 20.76 6.74
N ALA A 214 3.20 21.79 5.88
CA ALA A 214 3.19 21.60 4.43
C ALA A 214 4.48 20.92 3.92
N LEU A 215 5.64 21.30 4.44
CA LEU A 215 6.91 20.67 4.10
C LEU A 215 6.97 19.21 4.55
N ILE A 216 6.41 18.87 5.72
CA ILE A 216 6.28 17.46 6.18
C ILE A 216 5.41 16.66 5.21
N LEU A 217 4.25 17.18 4.79
CA LEU A 217 3.40 16.51 3.80
C LEU A 217 4.11 16.34 2.46
N LEU A 218 4.86 17.34 2.03
CA LEU A 218 5.67 17.27 0.82
C LEU A 218 6.75 16.19 0.94
N PHE A 219 7.42 16.09 2.09
CA PHE A 219 8.36 15.02 2.38
C PHE A 219 7.71 13.64 2.30
N ILE A 220 6.53 13.45 2.91
CA ILE A 220 5.78 12.19 2.88
C ILE A 220 5.50 11.76 1.43
N VAL A 221 5.12 12.71 0.58
CA VAL A 221 4.84 12.46 -0.84
C VAL A 221 6.10 12.05 -1.60
N PHE A 222 7.22 12.78 -1.41
CA PHE A 222 8.41 12.60 -2.24
C PHE A 222 9.41 11.56 -1.74
N TYR A 223 9.40 11.20 -0.44
CA TYR A 223 10.37 10.25 0.10
C TYR A 223 10.29 8.86 -0.54
N LYS A 224 9.09 8.42 -0.91
CA LYS A 224 8.84 7.14 -1.57
C LYS A 224 8.53 7.27 -3.07
N PHE A 225 8.63 8.46 -3.64
CA PHE A 225 8.18 8.71 -5.00
C PHE A 225 9.01 7.97 -6.06
N GLY A 226 10.35 8.02 -5.95
CA GLY A 226 11.23 7.29 -6.89
C GLY A 226 10.99 5.77 -6.89
N ASP A 227 10.75 5.22 -5.71
CA ASP A 227 10.42 3.82 -5.48
C ASP A 227 9.06 3.43 -6.08
N SER A 228 8.08 4.32 -5.93
CA SER A 228 6.75 4.14 -6.51
C SER A 228 6.78 4.16 -8.04
N LEU A 229 7.58 5.06 -8.64
CA LEU A 229 7.80 5.10 -10.09
C LEU A 229 8.42 3.80 -10.60
N LEU A 230 9.49 3.33 -9.94
CA LEU A 230 10.16 2.09 -10.27
C LEU A 230 9.20 0.90 -10.15
N SER A 231 8.55 0.74 -9.03
CA SER A 231 7.63 -0.39 -8.76
C SER A 231 6.48 -0.47 -9.76
N ASN A 232 6.00 0.68 -10.25
CA ASN A 232 4.91 0.75 -11.22
C ASN A 232 5.31 0.14 -12.58
N MET A 233 6.56 0.35 -13.03
CA MET A 233 7.00 -0.03 -14.36
C MET A 233 7.94 -1.25 -14.39
N SER A 234 8.46 -1.70 -13.24
CA SER A 234 9.50 -2.73 -13.17
C SER A 234 9.10 -4.05 -13.83
N ARG A 235 7.88 -4.53 -13.64
CA ARG A 235 7.39 -5.78 -14.25
C ARG A 235 7.27 -5.69 -15.77
N LEU A 236 6.80 -4.54 -16.26
CA LEU A 236 6.67 -4.29 -17.71
C LEU A 236 8.04 -4.24 -18.37
N PHE A 237 9.00 -3.61 -17.71
CA PHE A 237 10.39 -3.59 -18.13
C PHE A 237 10.98 -5.00 -18.21
N LEU A 238 10.81 -5.82 -17.18
CA LEU A 238 11.34 -7.19 -17.16
C LEU A 238 10.75 -8.05 -18.28
N LEU A 239 9.47 -7.87 -18.61
CA LEU A 239 8.85 -8.52 -19.78
C LEU A 239 9.47 -8.04 -21.09
N ASP A 240 9.76 -6.73 -21.22
CA ASP A 240 10.42 -6.18 -22.43
C ASP A 240 11.86 -6.68 -22.60
N VAL A 241 12.57 -6.90 -21.51
CA VAL A 241 13.93 -7.48 -21.53
C VAL A 241 13.90 -8.95 -21.94
N GLY A 242 12.75 -9.65 -21.82
CA GLY A 242 12.57 -11.02 -22.25
C GLY A 242 12.49 -12.05 -21.11
N PHE A 243 12.38 -11.63 -19.86
CA PHE A 243 12.12 -12.56 -18.76
C PHE A 243 10.70 -13.12 -18.83
N THR A 244 10.53 -14.40 -18.48
CA THR A 244 9.22 -15.04 -18.47
C THR A 244 8.36 -14.54 -17.30
N LYS A 245 7.04 -14.69 -17.39
CA LYS A 245 6.13 -14.39 -16.27
C LYS A 245 6.45 -15.27 -15.05
N THR A 246 6.87 -16.52 -15.28
CA THR A 246 7.32 -17.41 -14.20
C THR A 246 8.56 -16.86 -13.49
N ASP A 247 9.55 -16.33 -14.22
CA ASP A 247 10.74 -15.72 -13.62
C ASP A 247 10.36 -14.50 -12.77
N ILE A 248 9.52 -13.63 -13.32
CA ILE A 248 9.04 -12.43 -12.61
C ILE A 248 8.23 -12.82 -11.38
N GLY A 249 7.34 -13.80 -11.50
CA GLY A 249 6.54 -14.29 -10.38
C GLY A 249 7.39 -14.90 -9.28
N ALA A 250 8.36 -15.75 -9.63
CA ALA A 250 9.21 -16.42 -8.66
C ALA A 250 10.24 -15.48 -8.02
N ILE A 251 10.93 -14.66 -8.83
CA ILE A 251 12.03 -13.82 -8.36
C ILE A 251 11.48 -12.52 -7.76
N GLN A 252 10.74 -11.72 -8.53
CA GLN A 252 10.24 -10.44 -8.02
C GLN A 252 9.07 -10.62 -7.04
N GLY A 253 8.11 -11.50 -7.35
CA GLY A 253 6.95 -11.74 -6.49
C GLY A 253 7.31 -12.59 -5.26
N GLY A 254 8.07 -13.66 -5.43
CA GLY A 254 8.45 -14.58 -4.36
C GLY A 254 9.67 -14.10 -3.55
N MET A 255 10.87 -14.13 -4.15
CA MET A 255 12.12 -13.78 -3.46
C MET A 255 12.12 -12.33 -3.01
N GLY A 256 11.61 -11.39 -3.83
CA GLY A 256 11.51 -9.97 -3.49
C GLY A 256 10.66 -9.73 -2.25
N LEU A 257 9.54 -10.44 -2.08
CA LEU A 257 8.73 -10.32 -0.86
C LEU A 257 9.48 -10.79 0.39
N VAL A 258 10.21 -11.90 0.29
CA VAL A 258 11.05 -12.39 1.39
C VAL A 258 12.12 -11.36 1.73
N ALA A 259 12.80 -10.81 0.73
CA ALA A 259 13.80 -9.76 0.91
C ALA A 259 13.21 -8.50 1.59
N THR A 260 11.99 -8.10 1.20
CA THR A 260 11.27 -6.97 1.83
C THR A 260 10.99 -7.24 3.31
N ILE A 261 10.53 -8.45 3.66
CA ILE A 261 10.27 -8.83 5.05
C ILE A 261 11.55 -8.78 5.88
N VAL A 262 12.62 -9.40 5.38
CA VAL A 262 13.94 -9.39 6.05
C VAL A 262 14.47 -7.97 6.18
N GLY A 263 14.35 -7.15 5.13
CA GLY A 263 14.73 -5.74 5.14
C GLY A 263 13.94 -4.92 6.17
N THR A 264 12.63 -5.14 6.27
CA THR A 264 11.77 -4.45 7.25
C THR A 264 12.16 -4.80 8.69
N LEU A 265 12.41 -6.08 8.98
CA LEU A 265 12.86 -6.54 10.30
C LEU A 265 14.24 -5.98 10.64
N ALA A 266 15.20 -6.06 9.71
CA ALA A 266 16.52 -5.49 9.87
C ALA A 266 16.46 -3.96 10.06
N GLY A 267 15.59 -3.29 9.28
CA GLY A 267 15.33 -1.85 9.37
C GLY A 267 14.83 -1.45 10.75
N GLY A 268 13.88 -2.17 11.32
CA GLY A 268 13.39 -1.95 12.69
C GLY A 268 14.49 -2.13 13.74
N ALA A 269 15.31 -3.20 13.62
CA ALA A 269 16.42 -3.46 14.52
C ALA A 269 17.54 -2.40 14.42
N ILE A 270 17.84 -1.91 13.23
CA ILE A 270 18.85 -0.84 13.04
C ILE A 270 18.29 0.49 13.54
N LEU A 271 17.03 0.82 13.21
CA LEU A 271 16.35 2.03 13.66
C LEU A 271 16.35 2.18 15.17
N SER A 272 16.15 1.09 15.92
CA SER A 272 16.21 1.11 17.39
C SER A 272 17.60 1.46 17.94
N LYS A 273 18.68 1.24 17.17
CA LYS A 273 20.07 1.52 17.58
C LYS A 273 20.55 2.90 17.16
N ILE A 274 20.29 3.31 15.92
CA ILE A 274 20.85 4.55 15.36
C ILE A 274 19.86 5.73 15.37
N GLY A 275 18.59 5.47 15.73
CA GLY A 275 17.52 6.46 15.77
C GLY A 275 16.89 6.71 14.39
N ILE A 276 15.73 7.39 14.42
CA ILE A 276 14.87 7.55 13.24
C ILE A 276 15.50 8.47 12.18
N ASN A 277 16.16 9.57 12.62
CA ASN A 277 16.74 10.56 11.71
C ASN A 277 17.81 9.93 10.84
N ARG A 278 18.81 9.28 11.45
CA ARG A 278 19.90 8.60 10.74
C ARG A 278 19.38 7.47 9.84
N SER A 279 18.36 6.74 10.32
CA SER A 279 17.73 5.68 9.53
C SER A 279 17.09 6.21 8.24
N LEU A 280 16.38 7.33 8.30
CA LEU A 280 15.78 7.96 7.11
C LEU A 280 16.85 8.34 6.07
N TRP A 281 17.97 8.92 6.49
CA TRP A 281 19.06 9.26 5.59
C TRP A 281 19.71 8.02 4.96
N LEU A 282 20.11 7.07 5.79
CA LEU A 282 20.82 5.88 5.35
C LEU A 282 19.92 5.01 4.45
N PHE A 283 18.69 4.72 4.88
CA PHE A 283 17.81 3.81 4.15
C PHE A 283 17.23 4.47 2.91
N GLY A 284 16.90 5.78 2.95
CA GLY A 284 16.47 6.52 1.77
C GLY A 284 17.57 6.58 0.71
N GLY A 285 18.82 6.83 1.11
CA GLY A 285 19.98 6.81 0.21
C GLY A 285 20.23 5.42 -0.39
N LEU A 286 20.22 4.36 0.44
CA LEU A 286 20.38 2.97 -0.03
C LEU A 286 19.26 2.57 -0.99
N GLN A 287 18.03 2.98 -0.72
CA GLN A 287 16.90 2.69 -1.59
C GLN A 287 17.02 3.40 -2.95
N ALA A 288 17.37 4.69 -2.96
CA ALA A 288 17.59 5.41 -4.21
C ALA A 288 18.73 4.78 -5.04
N LEU A 289 19.83 4.38 -4.38
CA LEU A 289 20.97 3.72 -5.05
C LEU A 289 20.62 2.31 -5.55
N SER A 290 19.73 1.57 -4.87
CA SER A 290 19.34 0.22 -5.30
C SER A 290 18.64 0.22 -6.67
N ASN A 291 18.01 1.31 -7.07
CA ASN A 291 17.42 1.48 -8.40
C ASN A 291 18.46 1.40 -9.55
N LEU A 292 19.75 1.61 -9.26
CA LEU A 292 20.84 1.36 -10.21
C LEU A 292 20.90 -0.09 -10.70
N GLY A 293 20.40 -1.05 -9.92
CA GLY A 293 20.30 -2.44 -10.34
C GLY A 293 19.44 -2.60 -11.60
N TYR A 294 18.29 -1.94 -11.66
CA TYR A 294 17.43 -1.96 -12.84
C TYR A 294 18.06 -1.24 -14.04
N PHE A 295 18.79 -0.14 -13.80
CA PHE A 295 19.62 0.48 -14.84
C PHE A 295 20.65 -0.52 -15.37
N GLY A 296 21.32 -1.27 -14.49
CA GLY A 296 22.26 -2.34 -14.90
C GLY A 296 21.61 -3.40 -15.77
N ILE A 297 20.41 -3.90 -15.42
CA ILE A 297 19.65 -4.85 -16.23
C ILE A 297 19.31 -4.24 -17.60
N SER A 298 18.97 -2.94 -17.66
CA SER A 298 18.67 -2.27 -18.94
C SER A 298 19.86 -2.19 -19.90
N GLN A 299 21.09 -2.28 -19.40
CA GLN A 299 22.31 -2.30 -20.21
C GLN A 299 22.74 -3.74 -20.57
N LEU A 300 22.59 -4.68 -19.65
CA LEU A 300 23.05 -6.06 -19.80
C LEU A 300 22.04 -6.98 -20.50
N GLY A 301 20.77 -6.57 -20.55
CA GLY A 301 19.69 -7.39 -21.08
C GLY A 301 19.30 -8.55 -20.14
N GLN A 302 18.82 -9.65 -20.71
CA GLN A 302 18.33 -10.82 -19.97
C GLN A 302 19.48 -11.54 -19.25
N ASN A 303 19.74 -11.14 -18.01
CA ASN A 303 20.75 -11.74 -17.13
C ASN A 303 20.12 -12.14 -15.80
N TYR A 304 19.96 -13.45 -15.55
CA TYR A 304 19.30 -13.97 -14.34
C TYR A 304 20.06 -13.64 -13.05
N GLN A 305 21.39 -13.66 -13.07
CA GLN A 305 22.18 -13.34 -11.88
C GLN A 305 21.95 -11.89 -11.47
N MET A 306 22.01 -10.98 -12.47
CA MET A 306 21.75 -9.55 -12.24
C MET A 306 20.29 -9.33 -11.79
N LEU A 307 19.32 -10.04 -12.35
CA LEU A 307 17.94 -9.98 -11.94
C LEU A 307 17.76 -10.36 -10.46
N VAL A 308 18.27 -11.52 -10.05
CA VAL A 308 18.17 -12.00 -8.66
C VAL A 308 18.84 -11.02 -7.70
N LEU A 309 20.04 -10.53 -8.04
CA LEU A 309 20.77 -9.57 -7.23
C LEU A 309 19.99 -8.27 -7.08
N THR A 310 19.55 -7.68 -8.20
CA THR A 310 18.79 -6.42 -8.22
C THR A 310 17.53 -6.51 -7.41
N ILE A 311 16.70 -7.55 -7.65
CA ILE A 311 15.43 -7.71 -6.97
C ILE A 311 15.62 -7.86 -5.45
N ASN A 312 16.59 -8.68 -5.02
CA ASN A 312 16.80 -8.87 -3.59
C ASN A 312 17.36 -7.62 -2.91
N ILE A 313 18.32 -6.91 -3.53
CA ILE A 313 18.88 -5.67 -2.96
C ILE A 313 17.81 -4.57 -2.92
N GLU A 314 17.08 -4.35 -4.01
CA GLU A 314 16.05 -3.31 -4.09
C GLU A 314 14.94 -3.55 -3.06
N ASN A 315 14.39 -4.77 -3.00
CA ASN A 315 13.33 -5.08 -2.07
C ASN A 315 13.79 -5.08 -0.59
N PHE A 316 15.04 -5.50 -0.33
CA PHE A 316 15.64 -5.38 1.00
C PHE A 316 15.78 -3.91 1.42
N CYS A 317 16.34 -3.06 0.56
CA CYS A 317 16.45 -1.62 0.80
C CYS A 317 15.07 -0.97 0.95
N GLY A 318 14.09 -1.38 0.12
CA GLY A 318 12.69 -0.97 0.22
C GLY A 318 12.06 -1.31 1.58
N GLY A 319 12.39 -2.49 2.11
CA GLY A 319 12.00 -2.93 3.46
C GLY A 319 12.60 -2.04 4.56
N LEU A 320 13.93 -1.79 4.50
CA LEU A 320 14.63 -0.86 5.40
C LEU A 320 13.96 0.52 5.40
N GLY A 321 13.79 1.11 4.21
CA GLY A 321 13.18 2.44 4.03
C GLY A 321 11.74 2.50 4.55
N THR A 322 10.97 1.42 4.36
CA THR A 322 9.60 1.33 4.86
C THR A 322 9.57 1.33 6.40
N ALA A 323 10.46 0.60 7.06
CA ALA A 323 10.53 0.57 8.53
C ALA A 323 10.82 1.97 9.11
N ALA A 324 11.81 2.70 8.55
CA ALA A 324 12.14 4.05 9.00
C ALA A 324 11.02 5.04 8.72
N PHE A 325 10.41 4.96 7.53
CA PHE A 325 9.36 5.88 7.12
C PHE A 325 8.07 5.71 7.94
N LEU A 326 7.62 4.47 8.17
CA LEU A 326 6.46 4.21 9.03
C LEU A 326 6.74 4.61 10.48
N GLY A 327 7.96 4.36 10.97
CA GLY A 327 8.41 4.86 12.26
C GLY A 327 8.30 6.39 12.35
N PHE A 328 8.79 7.10 11.34
CA PHE A 328 8.68 8.57 11.26
C PHE A 328 7.21 9.05 11.25
N LEU A 329 6.33 8.44 10.43
CA LEU A 329 4.91 8.78 10.43
C LEU A 329 4.28 8.62 11.83
N THR A 330 4.67 7.59 12.56
CA THR A 330 4.18 7.35 13.92
C THR A 330 4.60 8.46 14.88
N THR A 331 5.82 8.99 14.74
CA THR A 331 6.30 10.11 15.59
C THR A 331 5.59 11.43 15.31
N LEU A 332 5.00 11.59 14.14
CA LEU A 332 4.23 12.78 13.78
C LEU A 332 2.81 12.76 14.36
N CYS A 333 2.31 11.62 14.83
CA CYS A 333 0.95 11.49 15.33
C CYS A 333 0.82 11.92 16.79
N ASN A 334 -0.22 12.70 17.09
CA ASN A 334 -0.60 12.99 18.46
C ASN A 334 -1.30 11.77 19.07
N GLN A 335 -0.97 11.41 20.31
CA GLN A 335 -1.55 10.25 21.00
C GLN A 335 -3.09 10.28 21.06
N ARG A 336 -3.69 11.49 21.19
CA ARG A 336 -5.14 11.68 21.23
C ARG A 336 -5.83 11.35 19.90
N PHE A 337 -5.14 11.58 18.77
CA PHE A 337 -5.68 11.42 17.41
C PHE A 337 -4.84 10.45 16.57
N SER A 338 -4.04 9.59 17.20
CA SER A 338 -3.00 8.79 16.54
C SER A 338 -3.51 7.97 15.36
N ALA A 339 -4.64 7.28 15.51
CA ALA A 339 -5.22 6.47 14.44
C ALA A 339 -5.63 7.32 13.23
N THR A 340 -6.33 8.44 13.47
CA THR A 340 -6.82 9.30 12.39
C THR A 340 -5.69 10.06 11.70
N GLN A 341 -4.75 10.61 12.47
CA GLN A 341 -3.58 11.29 11.90
C GLN A 341 -2.70 10.34 11.11
N TYR A 342 -2.44 9.13 11.63
CA TYR A 342 -1.69 8.12 10.88
C TYR A 342 -2.40 7.72 9.58
N ALA A 343 -3.73 7.53 9.62
CA ALA A 343 -4.51 7.25 8.43
C ALA A 343 -4.43 8.37 7.38
N LEU A 344 -4.52 9.64 7.82
CA LEU A 344 -4.35 10.80 6.93
C LEU A 344 -2.96 10.86 6.32
N LEU A 345 -1.88 10.75 7.13
CA LEU A 345 -0.51 10.80 6.64
C LEU A 345 -0.21 9.64 5.68
N SER A 346 -0.71 8.43 5.97
CA SER A 346 -0.58 7.28 5.07
C SER A 346 -1.39 7.44 3.78
N SER A 347 -2.49 8.17 3.78
CA SER A 347 -3.23 8.54 2.56
C SER A 347 -2.42 9.47 1.65
N PHE A 348 -1.61 10.39 2.19
CA PHE A 348 -0.67 11.20 1.40
C PHE A 348 0.42 10.34 0.75
N MET A 349 0.87 9.29 1.41
CA MET A 349 1.78 8.31 0.80
C MET A 349 1.10 7.57 -0.37
N ALA A 350 -0.17 7.18 -0.20
CA ALA A 350 -0.95 6.55 -1.27
C ALA A 350 -1.19 7.50 -2.46
N PHE A 351 -1.39 8.80 -2.19
CA PHE A 351 -1.50 9.83 -3.22
C PHE A 351 -0.25 9.87 -4.13
N SER A 352 0.94 9.79 -3.57
CA SER A 352 2.18 9.69 -4.35
C SER A 352 2.17 8.48 -5.29
N ARG A 353 1.82 7.31 -4.76
CA ARG A 353 1.77 6.05 -5.51
C ARG A 353 0.69 6.04 -6.59
N ASP A 354 -0.47 6.64 -6.33
CA ASP A 354 -1.62 6.50 -7.21
C ASP A 354 -1.71 7.64 -8.24
N ILE A 355 -1.35 8.87 -7.87
CA ILE A 355 -1.48 10.06 -8.74
C ILE A 355 -0.16 10.45 -9.38
N LEU A 356 0.90 10.67 -8.59
CA LEU A 356 2.16 11.17 -9.15
C LEU A 356 2.86 10.15 -10.04
N VAL A 357 2.58 8.87 -9.88
CA VAL A 357 3.11 7.78 -10.70
C VAL A 357 2.39 7.65 -12.04
N ALA A 358 1.20 8.23 -12.21
CA ALA A 358 0.42 8.10 -13.43
C ALA A 358 1.20 8.36 -14.74
N PRO A 359 2.09 9.37 -14.84
CA PRO A 359 2.88 9.60 -16.06
C PRO A 359 4.06 8.63 -16.25
N ALA A 360 4.31 7.66 -15.34
CA ALA A 360 5.46 6.77 -15.40
C ALA A 360 5.59 6.03 -16.74
N GLY A 361 4.46 5.54 -17.27
CA GLY A 361 4.42 4.87 -18.57
C GLY A 361 4.80 5.80 -19.73
N SER A 362 4.29 7.03 -19.75
CA SER A 362 4.63 8.05 -20.76
C SER A 362 6.13 8.43 -20.70
N ILE A 363 6.67 8.56 -19.47
CA ILE A 363 8.11 8.82 -19.26
C ILE A 363 8.92 7.65 -19.81
N ALA A 364 8.59 6.41 -19.43
CA ALA A 364 9.32 5.23 -19.91
C ALA A 364 9.25 5.08 -21.43
N GLN A 365 8.08 5.34 -22.04
CA GLN A 365 7.89 5.27 -23.49
C GLN A 365 8.69 6.33 -24.25
N SER A 366 8.77 7.56 -23.72
CA SER A 366 9.45 8.67 -24.40
C SER A 366 10.97 8.68 -24.20
N THR A 367 11.46 8.23 -23.03
CA THR A 367 12.88 8.31 -22.66
C THR A 367 13.62 6.97 -22.81
N GLY A 368 12.88 5.86 -22.90
CA GLY A 368 13.43 4.52 -22.83
C GLY A 368 13.78 4.09 -21.40
N TRP A 369 13.97 2.77 -21.21
CA TRP A 369 14.10 2.16 -19.87
C TRP A 369 15.33 2.64 -19.10
N SER A 370 16.48 2.78 -19.76
CA SER A 370 17.72 3.21 -19.10
C SER A 370 17.59 4.58 -18.48
N VAL A 371 17.07 5.56 -19.23
CA VAL A 371 16.86 6.93 -18.75
C VAL A 371 15.76 6.96 -17.70
N PHE A 372 14.69 6.16 -17.89
CA PHE A 372 13.61 6.04 -16.91
C PHE A 372 14.15 5.65 -15.52
N PHE A 373 15.03 4.66 -15.41
CA PHE A 373 15.59 4.27 -14.12
C PHE A 373 16.48 5.35 -13.49
N LEU A 374 17.21 6.12 -14.28
CA LEU A 374 17.94 7.29 -13.77
C LEU A 374 16.98 8.37 -13.26
N ILE A 375 15.82 8.56 -13.93
CA ILE A 375 14.77 9.47 -13.46
C ILE A 375 14.20 8.98 -12.13
N THR A 376 14.02 7.67 -11.90
CA THR A 376 13.53 7.16 -10.60
C THR A 376 14.49 7.48 -9.45
N ILE A 377 15.81 7.46 -9.72
CA ILE A 377 16.82 7.87 -8.74
C ILE A 377 16.72 9.38 -8.48
N ALA A 378 16.64 10.18 -9.52
CA ALA A 378 16.50 11.63 -9.41
C ALA A 378 15.19 12.02 -8.68
N ALA A 379 14.09 11.28 -8.90
CA ALA A 379 12.81 11.49 -8.24
C ALA A 379 12.83 11.20 -6.73
N SER A 380 13.82 10.46 -6.23
CA SER A 380 14.03 10.24 -4.79
C SER A 380 14.75 11.43 -4.11
N LEU A 381 15.47 12.26 -4.88
CA LEU A 381 16.26 13.37 -4.33
C LEU A 381 15.44 14.43 -3.59
N PRO A 382 14.26 14.89 -4.08
CA PRO A 382 13.46 15.87 -3.36
C PRO A 382 13.12 15.43 -1.93
N GLY A 383 12.75 14.16 -1.73
CA GLY A 383 12.52 13.59 -0.41
C GLY A 383 13.76 13.63 0.48
N LEU A 384 14.91 13.25 -0.05
CA LEU A 384 16.18 13.28 0.69
C LEU A 384 16.64 14.72 0.99
N LEU A 385 16.43 15.66 0.09
CA LEU A 385 16.78 17.07 0.28
C LEU A 385 15.95 17.78 1.35
N LEU A 386 14.77 17.24 1.68
CA LEU A 386 13.92 17.74 2.78
C LEU A 386 14.35 17.22 4.15
N LEU A 387 15.13 16.14 4.24
CA LEU A 387 15.56 15.54 5.51
C LEU A 387 16.31 16.50 6.46
N PRO A 388 17.18 17.45 5.99
CA PRO A 388 17.83 18.40 6.89
C PRO A 388 16.86 19.23 7.71
N VAL A 389 15.64 19.44 7.20
CA VAL A 389 14.61 20.27 7.86
C VAL A 389 13.92 19.50 9.00
N PHE A 390 13.63 18.21 8.80
CA PHE A 390 12.80 17.42 9.75
C PHE A 390 13.58 16.38 10.54
N ALA A 391 14.65 15.86 9.96
CA ALA A 391 15.43 14.78 10.51
C ALA A 391 16.93 15.08 10.36
N PRO A 392 17.45 16.16 10.97
CA PRO A 392 18.86 16.47 10.91
C PRO A 392 19.67 15.31 11.50
N TRP A 393 20.81 14.98 10.87
CA TRP A 393 21.60 13.78 11.17
C TRP A 393 22.00 13.64 12.64
N ASN A 394 22.35 14.75 13.31
CA ASN A 394 22.92 14.77 14.67
C ASN A 394 21.93 15.23 15.75
N SER A 395 20.68 15.53 15.41
CA SER A 395 19.68 15.87 16.43
C SER A 395 19.05 14.59 16.99
N GLU A 396 18.83 14.57 18.30
CA GLU A 396 17.84 13.65 18.86
C GLU A 396 16.49 13.86 18.16
N PRO A 397 15.67 12.80 17.98
CA PRO A 397 14.33 12.98 17.47
C PRO A 397 13.69 14.13 18.24
N VAL A 398 13.08 15.07 17.55
CA VAL A 398 12.37 16.18 18.20
C VAL A 398 11.43 15.55 19.21
N ALA A 399 11.84 15.52 20.49
CA ALA A 399 11.01 15.05 21.56
C ALA A 399 9.80 15.96 21.54
N MET A 400 8.64 15.42 21.18
CA MET A 400 7.42 16.20 21.25
C MET A 400 7.32 16.76 22.66
N PRO A 401 6.94 18.06 22.84
CA PRO A 401 6.66 18.59 24.16
C PRO A 401 5.67 17.60 24.79
N ARG A 402 6.06 16.97 25.87
CA ARG A 402 5.11 16.21 26.69
C ARG A 402 4.09 17.26 27.12
N PRO A 403 2.78 17.06 26.86
CA PRO A 403 1.78 17.95 27.45
C PRO A 403 2.09 17.99 28.95
N GLY A 404 2.27 19.17 29.48
CA GLY A 404 2.72 19.36 30.84
C GLY A 404 1.83 18.58 31.79
N LEU A 405 2.47 17.83 32.68
CA LEU A 405 1.85 17.23 33.85
C LEU A 405 1.36 18.30 34.85
N ASP A 406 1.44 19.59 34.47
CA ASP A 406 1.18 20.75 35.36
C ASP A 406 -0.19 21.43 35.11
N ASP A 407 -0.97 21.01 34.13
CA ASP A 407 -2.37 21.46 34.01
C ASP A 407 -3.32 20.48 34.72
N LYS A 408 -3.17 20.37 36.03
CA LYS A 408 -4.30 19.98 36.88
C LYS A 408 -5.23 21.18 36.93
N PRO A 409 -6.49 21.07 36.49
CA PRO A 409 -7.46 22.11 36.84
C PRO A 409 -7.60 22.11 38.36
N ASP A 410 -7.32 23.21 38.99
CA ASP A 410 -7.67 23.45 40.39
C ASP A 410 -9.21 23.34 40.50
N PHE A 411 -9.66 22.18 40.97
CA PHE A 411 -11.01 22.02 41.49
C PHE A 411 -10.96 22.25 43.01
N ASP A 412 -10.74 23.50 43.40
CA ASP A 412 -11.01 23.98 44.74
C ASP A 412 -11.36 25.50 44.66
N ALA A 413 -12.62 25.78 44.43
CA ALA A 413 -13.34 26.94 44.95
C ALA A 413 -14.86 26.82 44.65
#